data_f8d142d0948e94be353023ce683be4f2
#
_entry.id   f8d142d0948e94be353023ce683be4f2
#
_cell.length_a   1.000
_cell.length_b   1.000
_cell.length_c   1.000
_cell.angle_alpha   90.00
_cell.angle_beta   90.00
_cell.angle_gamma   90.00
#
_symmetry.space_group_name_H-M   'P 1'
#
loop_
_entity.id
_entity.type
_entity.pdbx_description
1 polymer ?
#
loop_
_entity_poly.entity_id
_entity_poly.type
_entity_poly.pdbx_seq_one_letter_code
_entity_poly.pdbx_strand_id
1 'polypeptide(L)'
;MSAADFYTGIVAEAYGPLRGDVVEAGPYLDLVRAEGEPALELGCGDVGPFLELVAAGIDVEGVDSSADMVRRCREKAAALGLSATVHHQRMEDLALPRRFRCVYLAGATFNLLPDDATAAAALLSITRHLLPGGAALVPLWAPPPTPAEQIGRVREAVTEQGRQARFHVVGEDYDAAARTRTTRVHYRLDGPEGVQEADRDWVMHWYTDDGFRRLAEDAGLTVERVDVPADDERVVLLRRAGS
;
A
#
# COMPACT_ATOMS: atom_id res chain seq x y z
N MET A 1 -12.29 0.11 11.22
CA MET A 1 -11.83 -1.08 10.45
C MET A 1 -10.40 -0.82 10.05
N SER A 2 -9.47 -1.78 10.21
CA SER A 2 -8.08 -1.58 9.78
C SER A 2 -7.91 -1.89 8.29
N ALA A 3 -6.80 -1.44 7.68
CA ALA A 3 -6.49 -1.80 6.28
C ALA A 3 -6.43 -3.33 6.09
N ALA A 4 -5.93 -4.06 7.10
CA ALA A 4 -5.90 -5.52 7.09
C ALA A 4 -7.29 -6.16 6.97
N ASP A 5 -8.31 -5.56 7.60
CA ASP A 5 -9.69 -6.07 7.54
C ASP A 5 -10.40 -5.66 6.26
N PHE A 6 -9.97 -4.55 5.63
CA PHE A 6 -10.57 -4.06 4.39
C PHE A 6 -10.30 -5.03 3.23
N TYR A 7 -9.04 -5.43 3.02
CA TYR A 7 -8.62 -6.26 1.89
C TYR A 7 -8.81 -7.76 2.16
N THR A 8 -10.04 -8.19 2.50
CA THR A 8 -10.37 -9.59 2.81
C THR A 8 -11.53 -10.11 1.96
N GLY A 9 -11.60 -11.43 1.76
CA GLY A 9 -12.68 -12.10 1.06
C GLY A 9 -12.87 -11.59 -0.37
N ILE A 10 -14.13 -11.25 -0.71
CA ILE A 10 -14.47 -10.77 -2.07
C ILE A 10 -13.79 -9.44 -2.43
N VAL A 11 -13.45 -8.61 -1.44
CA VAL A 11 -12.73 -7.36 -1.69
C VAL A 11 -11.32 -7.65 -2.18
N ALA A 12 -10.61 -8.58 -1.56
CA ALA A 12 -9.29 -8.99 -2.01
C ALA A 12 -9.30 -9.57 -3.44
N GLU A 13 -10.36 -10.32 -3.80
CA GLU A 13 -10.51 -10.87 -5.15
C GLU A 13 -10.82 -9.79 -6.19
N ALA A 14 -11.72 -8.86 -5.85
CA ALA A 14 -12.22 -7.84 -6.77
C ALA A 14 -11.30 -6.62 -6.89
N TYR A 15 -10.39 -6.40 -5.92
CA TYR A 15 -9.59 -5.18 -5.82
C TYR A 15 -8.74 -4.90 -7.06
N GLY A 16 -7.91 -5.86 -7.46
CA GLY A 16 -7.04 -5.70 -8.62
C GLY A 16 -7.81 -5.38 -9.91
N PRO A 17 -8.79 -6.20 -10.32
CA PRO A 17 -9.62 -5.95 -11.50
C PRO A 17 -10.37 -4.63 -11.47
N LEU A 18 -10.92 -4.20 -10.32
CA LEU A 18 -11.70 -2.96 -10.20
C LEU A 18 -10.83 -1.71 -10.05
N ARG A 19 -9.58 -1.83 -9.61
CA ARG A 19 -8.67 -0.70 -9.48
C ARG A 19 -8.42 -0.06 -10.84
N GLY A 20 -8.19 -0.87 -11.88
CA GLY A 20 -7.96 -0.41 -13.25
C GLY A 20 -6.58 0.22 -13.50
N ASP A 21 -5.92 0.71 -12.46
CA ASP A 21 -4.60 1.32 -12.55
C ASP A 21 -3.52 0.27 -12.27
N VAL A 22 -2.56 0.16 -13.15
CA VAL A 22 -1.35 -0.66 -12.95
C VAL A 22 -0.28 0.23 -12.35
N VAL A 23 0.25 -0.16 -11.20
CA VAL A 23 1.44 0.49 -10.65
C VAL A 23 2.64 0.00 -11.45
N GLU A 24 3.25 0.89 -12.23
CA GLU A 24 4.41 0.56 -13.04
C GLU A 24 5.61 0.16 -12.16
N ALA A 25 6.26 -0.94 -12.50
CA ALA A 25 7.43 -1.44 -11.75
C ALA A 25 8.72 -0.63 -12.03
N GLY A 26 8.79 0.04 -13.18
CA GLY A 26 9.98 0.78 -13.62
C GLY A 26 10.57 1.72 -12.57
N PRO A 27 9.79 2.65 -12.00
CA PRO A 27 10.28 3.58 -10.96
C PRO A 27 10.84 2.88 -9.72
N TYR A 28 10.28 1.74 -9.31
CA TYR A 28 10.75 0.97 -8.14
C TYR A 28 11.98 0.14 -8.45
N LEU A 29 12.09 -0.39 -9.67
CA LEU A 29 13.31 -1.02 -10.15
C LEU A 29 14.49 -0.03 -10.16
N ASP A 30 14.26 1.19 -10.66
CA ASP A 30 15.27 2.23 -10.69
C ASP A 30 15.65 2.70 -9.27
N LEU A 31 14.67 2.82 -8.38
CA LEU A 31 14.91 3.11 -6.96
C LEU A 31 15.82 2.04 -6.32
N VAL A 32 15.47 0.75 -6.44
CA VAL A 32 16.25 -0.32 -5.80
C VAL A 32 17.64 -0.42 -6.41
N ARG A 33 17.79 -0.19 -7.72
CA ARG A 33 19.13 -0.15 -8.37
C ARG A 33 19.99 1.01 -7.87
N ALA A 34 19.37 2.16 -7.59
CA ALA A 34 20.07 3.33 -7.07
C ALA A 34 20.46 3.19 -5.59
N GLU A 35 19.52 2.70 -4.76
CA GLU A 35 19.71 2.61 -3.30
C GLU A 35 20.40 1.32 -2.86
N GLY A 36 20.27 0.25 -3.64
CA GLY A 36 20.86 -1.07 -3.40
C GLY A 36 19.90 -2.09 -2.79
N GLU A 37 20.33 -3.34 -2.87
CA GLU A 37 19.67 -4.50 -2.29
C GLU A 37 20.26 -4.87 -0.92
N PRO A 38 19.52 -5.61 -0.07
CA PRO A 38 18.16 -6.12 -0.29
C PRO A 38 17.08 -5.04 -0.13
N ALA A 39 15.93 -5.25 -0.80
CA ALA A 39 14.78 -4.36 -0.75
C ALA A 39 13.58 -4.97 -0.01
N LEU A 40 12.66 -4.12 0.45
CA LEU A 40 11.41 -4.51 1.10
C LEU A 40 10.25 -3.66 0.57
N GLU A 41 9.19 -4.31 0.09
CA GLU A 41 7.93 -3.63 -0.21
C GLU A 41 6.93 -3.79 0.93
N LEU A 42 6.39 -2.68 1.42
CA LEU A 42 5.33 -2.66 2.44
C LEU A 42 3.96 -2.42 1.79
N GLY A 43 3.00 -3.30 2.11
CA GLY A 43 1.69 -3.33 1.48
C GLY A 43 1.78 -3.87 0.05
N CYS A 44 2.54 -4.94 -0.18
CA CYS A 44 2.82 -5.47 -1.51
C CYS A 44 1.57 -6.00 -2.25
N GLY A 45 0.49 -6.35 -1.51
CA GLY A 45 -0.72 -6.87 -2.11
C GLY A 45 -0.48 -8.04 -3.06
N ASP A 46 -1.30 -8.12 -4.11
CA ASP A 46 -1.17 -9.11 -5.18
C ASP A 46 -1.14 -8.49 -6.60
N VAL A 47 -1.08 -7.16 -6.70
CA VAL A 47 -1.17 -6.38 -7.96
C VAL A 47 -0.13 -5.25 -8.05
N GLY A 48 0.81 -5.19 -7.13
CA GLY A 48 1.86 -4.17 -7.09
C GLY A 48 3.11 -4.57 -7.88
N PRO A 49 4.16 -3.75 -7.87
CA PRO A 49 5.40 -4.00 -8.61
C PRO A 49 6.23 -5.16 -8.03
N PHE A 50 5.91 -5.65 -6.84
CA PHE A 50 6.68 -6.66 -6.11
C PHE A 50 7.08 -7.86 -6.96
N LEU A 51 6.11 -8.53 -7.60
CA LEU A 51 6.39 -9.72 -8.39
C LEU A 51 7.20 -9.43 -9.65
N GLU A 52 7.09 -8.22 -10.21
CA GLU A 52 7.90 -7.81 -11.35
C GLU A 52 9.37 -7.57 -10.93
N LEU A 53 9.61 -7.02 -9.73
CA LEU A 53 10.95 -6.90 -9.17
C LEU A 53 11.56 -8.27 -8.90
N VAL A 54 10.79 -9.21 -8.34
CA VAL A 54 11.22 -10.61 -8.16
C VAL A 54 11.57 -11.25 -9.50
N ALA A 55 10.73 -11.07 -10.53
CA ALA A 55 10.96 -11.58 -11.89
C ALA A 55 12.20 -10.96 -12.55
N ALA A 56 12.53 -9.71 -12.22
CA ALA A 56 13.75 -9.03 -12.67
C ALA A 56 15.02 -9.49 -11.91
N GLY A 57 14.90 -10.43 -10.95
CA GLY A 57 16.02 -10.97 -10.18
C GLY A 57 16.48 -10.08 -9.03
N ILE A 58 15.69 -9.11 -8.61
CA ILE A 58 15.97 -8.25 -7.45
C ILE A 58 15.79 -9.04 -6.15
N ASP A 59 16.73 -8.92 -5.22
CA ASP A 59 16.59 -9.44 -3.85
C ASP A 59 15.62 -8.57 -3.07
N VAL A 60 14.32 -8.86 -3.21
CA VAL A 60 13.21 -8.13 -2.60
C VAL A 60 12.28 -9.07 -1.85
N GLU A 61 11.83 -8.63 -0.67
CA GLU A 61 10.78 -9.29 0.13
C GLU A 61 9.53 -8.40 0.16
N GLY A 62 8.36 -9.02 0.30
CA GLY A 62 7.08 -8.33 0.44
C GLY A 62 6.49 -8.48 1.83
N VAL A 63 5.78 -7.46 2.29
CA VAL A 63 4.96 -7.50 3.51
C VAL A 63 3.55 -7.02 3.17
N ASP A 64 2.53 -7.74 3.64
CA ASP A 64 1.17 -7.25 3.62
C ASP A 64 0.44 -7.61 4.92
N SER A 65 -0.46 -6.73 5.36
CA SER A 65 -1.25 -6.93 6.57
C SER A 65 -2.48 -7.81 6.36
N SER A 66 -2.90 -8.05 5.12
CA SER A 66 -4.01 -8.91 4.75
C SER A 66 -3.53 -10.35 4.46
N ALA A 67 -4.04 -11.31 5.22
CA ALA A 67 -3.76 -12.73 4.97
C ALA A 67 -4.21 -13.18 3.56
N ASP A 68 -5.32 -12.63 3.06
CA ASP A 68 -5.82 -12.93 1.72
C ASP A 68 -4.90 -12.38 0.63
N MET A 69 -4.39 -11.15 0.79
CA MET A 69 -3.42 -10.56 -0.15
C MET A 69 -2.12 -11.35 -0.16
N VAL A 70 -1.58 -11.72 1.01
CA VAL A 70 -0.39 -12.57 1.12
C VAL A 70 -0.58 -13.92 0.42
N ARG A 71 -1.72 -14.59 0.66
CA ARG A 71 -2.05 -15.86 0.01
C ARG A 71 -2.09 -15.70 -1.51
N ARG A 72 -2.85 -14.70 -2.02
CA ARG A 72 -2.99 -14.43 -3.45
C ARG A 72 -1.66 -14.07 -4.11
N CYS A 73 -0.83 -13.27 -3.46
CA CYS A 73 0.51 -12.93 -3.94
C CYS A 73 1.39 -14.18 -4.10
N ARG A 74 1.38 -15.07 -3.10
CA ARG A 74 2.12 -16.34 -3.16
C ARG A 74 1.59 -17.28 -4.25
N GLU A 75 0.28 -17.36 -4.43
CA GLU A 75 -0.36 -18.15 -5.50
C GLU A 75 0.05 -17.64 -6.89
N LYS A 76 0.05 -16.29 -7.09
CA LYS A 76 0.53 -15.66 -8.33
C LYS A 76 2.01 -15.92 -8.57
N ALA A 77 2.84 -15.75 -7.54
CA ALA A 77 4.27 -16.05 -7.65
C ALA A 77 4.50 -17.49 -8.09
N ALA A 78 3.81 -18.47 -7.48
CA ALA A 78 3.91 -19.87 -7.83
C ALA A 78 3.45 -20.14 -9.28
N ALA A 79 2.34 -19.54 -9.72
CA ALA A 79 1.84 -19.64 -11.08
C ALA A 79 2.83 -19.10 -12.13
N LEU A 80 3.62 -18.07 -11.76
CA LEU A 80 4.69 -17.49 -12.59
C LEU A 80 6.03 -18.22 -12.46
N GLY A 81 6.13 -19.25 -11.61
CA GLY A 81 7.39 -19.96 -11.34
C GLY A 81 8.41 -19.13 -10.56
N LEU A 82 7.95 -18.11 -9.84
CA LEU A 82 8.81 -17.21 -9.07
C LEU A 82 8.96 -17.69 -7.62
N SER A 83 10.16 -17.54 -7.06
CA SER A 83 10.42 -17.73 -5.64
C SER A 83 10.31 -16.39 -4.92
N ALA A 84 9.15 -16.10 -4.34
CA ALA A 84 8.86 -14.84 -3.67
C ALA A 84 8.72 -15.04 -2.15
N THR A 85 9.42 -14.23 -1.36
CA THR A 85 9.27 -14.19 0.11
C THR A 85 8.25 -13.11 0.47
N VAL A 86 7.10 -13.51 1.02
CA VAL A 86 6.03 -12.60 1.42
C VAL A 86 5.66 -12.87 2.88
N HIS A 87 5.66 -11.83 3.70
CA HIS A 87 5.35 -11.89 5.14
C HIS A 87 3.96 -11.35 5.42
N HIS A 88 3.21 -12.03 6.29
CA HIS A 88 1.95 -11.53 6.80
C HIS A 88 2.22 -10.76 8.09
N GLN A 89 2.45 -9.45 7.98
CA GLN A 89 2.71 -8.55 9.10
C GLN A 89 2.14 -7.15 8.83
N ARG A 90 1.95 -6.38 9.88
CA ARG A 90 1.57 -4.96 9.80
C ARG A 90 2.84 -4.11 9.72
N MET A 91 2.85 -3.04 8.94
CA MET A 91 4.04 -2.20 8.77
C MET A 91 4.43 -1.45 10.06
N GLU A 92 3.49 -1.18 10.95
CA GLU A 92 3.74 -0.57 12.25
C GLU A 92 4.34 -1.54 13.29
N ASP A 93 4.33 -2.86 13.01
CA ASP A 93 4.80 -3.90 13.94
C ASP A 93 5.63 -4.98 13.21
N LEU A 94 6.63 -4.52 12.43
CA LEU A 94 7.50 -5.44 11.70
C LEU A 94 8.47 -6.17 12.64
N ALA A 95 8.60 -7.47 12.41
CA ALA A 95 9.57 -8.34 13.09
C ALA A 95 10.23 -9.29 12.08
N LEU A 96 10.99 -8.71 11.12
CA LEU A 96 11.67 -9.46 10.08
C LEU A 96 13.08 -9.85 10.52
N PRO A 97 13.60 -11.01 10.08
CA PRO A 97 14.91 -11.52 10.51
C PRO A 97 16.10 -10.77 9.89
N ARG A 98 15.87 -9.92 8.87
CA ARG A 98 16.92 -9.19 8.16
C ARG A 98 16.62 -7.69 8.07
N ARG A 99 17.64 -6.93 7.68
CA ARG A 99 17.54 -5.49 7.37
C ARG A 99 17.75 -5.26 5.88
N PHE A 100 17.26 -4.12 5.39
CA PHE A 100 17.17 -3.78 3.98
C PHE A 100 17.94 -2.48 3.66
N ARG A 101 18.46 -2.38 2.45
CA ARG A 101 19.04 -1.14 1.93
C ARG A 101 17.97 -0.20 1.46
N CYS A 102 16.89 -0.75 0.91
CA CYS A 102 15.76 0.00 0.38
C CYS A 102 14.45 -0.55 0.94
N VAL A 103 13.61 0.33 1.49
CA VAL A 103 12.21 0.03 1.85
C VAL A 103 11.33 0.93 1.00
N TYR A 104 10.25 0.41 0.44
CA TYR A 104 9.34 1.24 -0.34
C TYR A 104 7.89 0.82 -0.17
N LEU A 105 6.98 1.76 -0.44
CA LEU A 105 5.56 1.53 -0.58
C LEU A 105 5.17 1.85 -2.02
N ALA A 106 4.31 1.03 -2.61
CA ALA A 106 3.76 1.27 -3.93
C ALA A 106 2.40 1.97 -3.80
N GLY A 107 2.33 3.21 -4.32
CA GLY A 107 1.17 4.08 -4.14
C GLY A 107 1.00 4.58 -2.70
N ALA A 108 -0.13 5.21 -2.42
CA ALA A 108 -0.40 5.88 -1.14
C ALA A 108 -0.79 4.90 0.01
N THR A 109 -0.13 3.75 0.08
CA THR A 109 -0.40 2.71 1.09
C THR A 109 -0.16 3.20 2.52
N PHE A 110 0.77 4.15 2.73
CA PHE A 110 1.02 4.74 4.04
C PHE A 110 -0.20 5.51 4.59
N ASN A 111 -1.03 6.06 3.71
CA ASN A 111 -2.26 6.74 4.08
C ASN A 111 -3.37 5.81 4.65
N LEU A 112 -3.19 4.49 4.58
CA LEU A 112 -4.10 3.51 5.17
C LEU A 112 -3.86 3.31 6.69
N LEU A 113 -2.81 3.93 7.24
CA LEU A 113 -2.61 4.02 8.69
C LEU A 113 -3.62 5.01 9.29
N PRO A 114 -4.31 4.65 10.38
CA PRO A 114 -5.49 5.38 10.82
C PRO A 114 -5.19 6.74 11.48
N ASP A 115 -3.96 6.94 11.95
CA ASP A 115 -3.58 8.12 12.74
C ASP A 115 -2.06 8.32 12.79
N ASP A 116 -1.64 9.50 13.30
CA ASP A 116 -0.24 9.89 13.45
C ASP A 116 0.55 8.94 14.39
N ALA A 117 -0.09 8.35 15.41
CA ALA A 117 0.57 7.44 16.35
C ALA A 117 0.96 6.13 15.66
N THR A 118 0.05 5.57 14.87
CA THR A 118 0.31 4.37 14.06
C THR A 118 1.34 4.65 12.97
N ALA A 119 1.29 5.84 12.36
CA ALA A 119 2.29 6.27 11.39
C ALA A 119 3.70 6.40 12.01
N ALA A 120 3.81 6.97 13.21
CA ALA A 120 5.06 7.04 13.95
C ALA A 120 5.62 5.64 14.24
N ALA A 121 4.76 4.70 14.67
CA ALA A 121 5.16 3.31 14.89
C ALA A 121 5.66 2.64 13.60
N ALA A 122 5.01 2.90 12.45
CA ALA A 122 5.44 2.38 11.15
C ALA A 122 6.80 2.94 10.73
N LEU A 123 7.04 4.25 10.88
CA LEU A 123 8.33 4.87 10.58
C LEU A 123 9.45 4.35 11.49
N LEU A 124 9.18 4.16 12.79
CA LEU A 124 10.12 3.51 13.71
C LEU A 124 10.43 2.07 13.29
N SER A 125 9.41 1.34 12.83
CA SER A 125 9.56 -0.03 12.35
C SER A 125 10.41 -0.07 11.07
N ILE A 126 10.16 0.83 10.13
CA ILE A 126 10.99 1.02 8.93
C ILE A 126 12.46 1.31 9.31
N THR A 127 12.68 2.26 10.23
CA THR A 127 14.04 2.62 10.69
C THR A 127 14.80 1.41 11.25
N ARG A 128 14.13 0.58 12.06
CA ARG A 128 14.75 -0.63 12.65
C ARG A 128 15.15 -1.66 11.60
N HIS A 129 14.40 -1.72 10.49
CA HIS A 129 14.63 -2.67 9.40
C HIS A 129 15.51 -2.12 8.27
N LEU A 130 15.82 -0.82 8.25
CA LEU A 130 16.81 -0.26 7.35
C LEU A 130 18.24 -0.56 7.84
N LEU A 131 19.15 -0.80 6.92
CA LEU A 131 20.60 -0.76 7.16
C LEU A 131 21.04 0.69 7.41
N PRO A 132 22.18 0.93 8.10
CA PRO A 132 22.76 2.28 8.19
C PRO A 132 22.94 2.89 6.79
N GLY A 133 22.49 4.14 6.60
CA GLY A 133 22.49 4.82 5.30
C GLY A 133 21.47 4.30 4.29
N GLY A 134 20.59 3.38 4.69
CA GLY A 134 19.51 2.87 3.83
C GLY A 134 18.39 3.90 3.63
N ALA A 135 17.59 3.71 2.58
CA ALA A 135 16.54 4.63 2.16
C ALA A 135 15.15 4.03 2.30
N ALA A 136 14.15 4.90 2.53
CA ALA A 136 12.74 4.53 2.43
C ALA A 136 12.00 5.49 1.50
N LEU A 137 11.22 4.96 0.54
CA LEU A 137 10.34 5.73 -0.33
C LEU A 137 8.90 5.62 0.17
N VAL A 138 8.30 6.76 0.50
CA VAL A 138 6.94 6.84 1.05
C VAL A 138 6.11 7.78 0.19
N PRO A 139 5.26 7.26 -0.70
CA PRO A 139 4.24 8.05 -1.36
C PRO A 139 3.14 8.45 -0.36
N LEU A 140 2.72 9.70 -0.43
CA LEU A 140 1.67 10.30 0.39
C LEU A 140 0.65 10.97 -0.53
N TRP A 141 -0.61 10.89 -0.13
CA TRP A 141 -1.71 11.54 -0.83
C TRP A 141 -2.58 12.31 0.15
N ALA A 142 -2.96 13.53 -0.20
CA ALA A 142 -3.95 14.33 0.52
C ALA A 142 -5.26 14.31 -0.27
N PRO A 143 -6.10 13.27 -0.14
CA PRO A 143 -7.25 13.06 -1.01
C PRO A 143 -8.25 14.21 -0.89
N PRO A 144 -8.72 14.80 -2.01
CA PRO A 144 -9.87 15.67 -1.97
C PRO A 144 -11.14 14.89 -1.63
N PRO A 145 -12.23 15.55 -1.22
CA PRO A 145 -13.54 14.91 -1.11
C PRO A 145 -13.95 14.25 -2.43
N THR A 146 -14.61 13.10 -2.33
CA THR A 146 -15.13 12.40 -3.52
C THR A 146 -16.16 13.28 -4.24
N PRO A 147 -15.99 13.59 -5.53
CA PRO A 147 -16.99 14.35 -6.29
C PRO A 147 -18.38 13.70 -6.23
N ALA A 148 -19.42 14.52 -6.02
CA ALA A 148 -20.78 14.03 -5.81
C ALA A 148 -21.28 13.12 -6.94
N GLU A 149 -20.86 13.37 -8.18
CA GLU A 149 -21.20 12.56 -9.36
C GLU A 149 -20.54 11.19 -9.40
N GLN A 150 -19.54 10.95 -8.55
CA GLN A 150 -18.87 9.65 -8.40
C GLN A 150 -19.55 8.77 -7.34
N ILE A 151 -20.31 9.38 -6.42
CA ILE A 151 -21.08 8.64 -5.40
C ILE A 151 -22.22 7.89 -6.11
N GLY A 152 -22.32 6.59 -5.85
CA GLY A 152 -23.28 5.69 -6.50
C GLY A 152 -22.88 5.23 -7.91
N ARG A 153 -21.80 5.77 -8.51
CA ARG A 153 -21.33 5.31 -9.82
C ARG A 153 -20.75 3.91 -9.71
N VAL A 154 -21.35 2.96 -10.41
CA VAL A 154 -20.88 1.57 -10.42
C VAL A 154 -19.67 1.42 -11.33
N ARG A 155 -18.60 0.79 -10.81
CA ARG A 155 -17.49 0.24 -11.60
C ARG A 155 -17.70 -1.26 -11.72
N GLU A 156 -17.37 -1.81 -12.88
CA GLU A 156 -17.50 -3.23 -13.16
C GLU A 156 -16.18 -3.78 -13.72
N ALA A 157 -15.88 -5.02 -13.35
CA ALA A 157 -14.75 -5.77 -13.86
C ALA A 157 -15.04 -7.27 -13.83
N VAL A 158 -14.20 -8.05 -14.50
CA VAL A 158 -14.20 -9.52 -14.40
C VAL A 158 -12.97 -9.94 -13.61
N THR A 159 -13.16 -10.76 -12.58
CA THR A 159 -12.03 -11.28 -11.80
C THR A 159 -11.25 -12.34 -12.58
N GLU A 160 -10.06 -12.68 -12.12
CA GLU A 160 -9.24 -13.75 -12.71
C GLU A 160 -9.96 -15.10 -12.71
N GLN A 161 -10.92 -15.30 -11.78
CA GLN A 161 -11.77 -16.49 -11.70
C GLN A 161 -13.00 -16.44 -12.60
N GLY A 162 -13.14 -15.38 -13.42
CA GLY A 162 -14.25 -15.19 -14.34
C GLY A 162 -15.56 -14.70 -13.68
N ARG A 163 -15.50 -14.21 -12.44
CA ARG A 163 -16.65 -13.68 -11.71
C ARG A 163 -16.87 -12.20 -12.05
N GLN A 164 -18.14 -11.77 -12.11
CA GLN A 164 -18.48 -10.36 -12.32
C GLN A 164 -18.36 -9.58 -11.01
N ALA A 165 -17.41 -8.64 -10.95
CA ALA A 165 -17.23 -7.77 -9.81
C ALA A 165 -17.84 -6.40 -10.07
N ARG A 166 -18.56 -5.87 -9.07
CA ARG A 166 -19.09 -4.51 -9.04
C ARG A 166 -18.67 -3.80 -7.77
N PHE A 167 -18.45 -2.53 -7.91
CA PHE A 167 -18.04 -1.64 -6.82
C PHE A 167 -18.70 -0.28 -7.00
N HIS A 168 -19.17 0.31 -5.91
CA HIS A 168 -19.56 1.72 -5.89
C HIS A 168 -19.36 2.34 -4.51
N VAL A 169 -19.15 3.66 -4.50
CA VAL A 169 -19.14 4.47 -3.29
C VAL A 169 -20.57 4.69 -2.83
N VAL A 170 -20.88 4.31 -1.60
CA VAL A 170 -22.19 4.51 -0.98
C VAL A 170 -22.31 5.90 -0.34
N GLY A 171 -21.20 6.39 0.21
CA GLY A 171 -21.13 7.68 0.87
C GLY A 171 -19.73 7.93 1.45
N GLU A 172 -19.54 9.13 1.96
CA GLU A 172 -18.25 9.54 2.48
C GLU A 172 -18.40 10.45 3.70
N ASP A 173 -17.51 10.30 4.67
CA ASP A 173 -17.27 11.25 5.74
C ASP A 173 -15.87 11.84 5.54
N TYR A 174 -15.79 13.16 5.37
CA TYR A 174 -14.55 13.88 5.14
C TYR A 174 -14.32 14.89 6.26
N ASP A 175 -13.26 14.70 7.05
CA ASP A 175 -12.87 15.60 8.15
C ASP A 175 -11.49 16.18 7.86
N ALA A 176 -11.47 17.42 7.38
CA ALA A 176 -10.23 18.15 7.08
C ALA A 176 -9.41 18.44 8.34
N ALA A 177 -10.06 18.65 9.50
CA ALA A 177 -9.37 18.95 10.75
C ALA A 177 -8.70 17.71 11.35
N ALA A 178 -9.40 16.57 11.31
CA ALA A 178 -8.84 15.28 11.70
C ALA A 178 -7.92 14.67 10.61
N ARG A 179 -7.91 15.23 9.41
CA ARG A 179 -7.18 14.73 8.25
C ARG A 179 -7.56 13.28 7.92
N THR A 180 -8.86 13.00 7.92
CA THR A 180 -9.40 11.66 7.64
C THR A 180 -10.49 11.71 6.59
N ARG A 181 -10.50 10.70 5.73
CA ARG A 181 -11.58 10.40 4.80
C ARG A 181 -12.01 8.95 5.00
N THR A 182 -13.28 8.76 5.34
CA THR A 182 -13.90 7.44 5.43
C THR A 182 -14.87 7.30 4.28
N THR A 183 -14.53 6.50 3.29
CA THR A 183 -15.38 6.20 2.13
C THR A 183 -16.07 4.88 2.36
N ARG A 184 -17.40 4.91 2.50
CA ARG A 184 -18.24 3.70 2.57
C ARG A 184 -18.43 3.15 1.16
N VAL A 185 -18.07 1.90 0.97
CA VAL A 185 -18.07 1.24 -0.34
C VAL A 185 -18.84 -0.07 -0.29
N HIS A 186 -19.52 -0.38 -1.38
CA HIS A 186 -20.20 -1.65 -1.57
C HIS A 186 -19.53 -2.45 -2.69
N TYR A 187 -19.23 -3.71 -2.38
CA TYR A 187 -18.72 -4.70 -3.33
C TYR A 187 -19.76 -5.78 -3.56
N ARG A 188 -19.91 -6.19 -4.81
CA ARG A 188 -20.71 -7.34 -5.21
C ARG A 188 -19.93 -8.20 -6.18
N LEU A 189 -20.00 -9.51 -5.99
CA LEU A 189 -19.31 -10.50 -6.78
C LEU A 189 -20.31 -11.59 -7.18
N ASP A 190 -20.63 -11.64 -8.49
CA ASP A 190 -21.56 -12.60 -9.07
C ASP A 190 -20.76 -13.75 -9.71
N GLY A 191 -21.10 -15.00 -9.39
CA GLY A 191 -20.44 -16.20 -9.95
C GLY A 191 -21.32 -17.44 -9.88
N PRO A 192 -20.81 -18.59 -10.33
CA PRO A 192 -21.55 -19.86 -10.38
C PRO A 192 -22.09 -20.30 -9.01
N GLU A 193 -21.40 -19.94 -7.93
CA GLU A 193 -21.77 -20.28 -6.54
C GLU A 193 -22.80 -19.31 -5.95
N GLY A 194 -23.25 -18.32 -6.73
CA GLY A 194 -24.22 -17.30 -6.31
C GLY A 194 -23.61 -15.90 -6.21
N VAL A 195 -24.33 -15.04 -5.48
CA VAL A 195 -23.97 -13.65 -5.25
C VAL A 195 -23.36 -13.49 -3.88
N GLN A 196 -22.24 -12.79 -3.80
CA GLN A 196 -21.61 -12.37 -2.53
C GLN A 196 -21.56 -10.84 -2.50
N GLU A 197 -21.81 -10.26 -1.34
CA GLU A 197 -21.79 -8.82 -1.13
C GLU A 197 -21.00 -8.46 0.13
N ALA A 198 -20.36 -7.30 0.13
CA ALA A 198 -19.64 -6.78 1.28
C ALA A 198 -19.64 -5.27 1.30
N ASP A 199 -20.04 -4.71 2.44
CA ASP A 199 -19.85 -3.29 2.75
C ASP A 199 -18.55 -3.10 3.51
N ARG A 200 -17.79 -2.05 3.19
CA ARG A 200 -16.52 -1.72 3.82
C ARG A 200 -16.38 -0.20 4.01
N ASP A 201 -15.67 0.16 5.06
CA ASP A 201 -15.20 1.53 5.28
C ASP A 201 -13.73 1.62 4.90
N TRP A 202 -13.45 2.33 3.80
CA TRP A 202 -12.09 2.63 3.37
C TRP A 202 -11.64 3.91 4.06
N VAL A 203 -10.79 3.76 5.08
CA VAL A 203 -10.29 4.87 5.88
C VAL A 203 -8.92 5.28 5.36
N MET A 204 -8.77 6.57 5.08
CA MET A 204 -7.50 7.20 4.75
C MET A 204 -7.21 8.33 5.73
N HIS A 205 -5.96 8.41 6.17
CA HIS A 205 -5.44 9.52 6.96
C HIS A 205 -4.30 10.18 6.16
N TRP A 206 -4.31 11.51 6.09
CA TRP A 206 -3.24 12.22 5.37
C TRP A 206 -2.41 13.11 6.29
N TYR A 207 -1.26 13.51 5.79
CA TYR A 207 -0.25 14.22 6.55
C TYR A 207 0.00 15.60 5.93
N THR A 208 0.24 16.63 6.76
CA THR A 208 0.85 17.87 6.28
C THR A 208 2.35 17.64 6.07
N ASP A 209 2.99 18.40 5.19
CA ASP A 209 4.42 18.29 4.91
C ASP A 209 5.27 18.39 6.19
N ASP A 210 4.95 19.38 7.06
CA ASP A 210 5.64 19.56 8.34
C ASP A 210 5.30 18.46 9.36
N GLY A 211 4.06 17.96 9.34
CA GLY A 211 3.63 16.85 10.21
C GLY A 211 4.38 15.59 9.90
N PHE A 212 4.43 15.19 8.62
CA PHE A 212 5.15 14.00 8.19
C PHE A 212 6.66 14.11 8.42
N ARG A 213 7.25 15.29 8.14
CA ARG A 213 8.67 15.55 8.42
C ARG A 213 9.00 15.29 9.88
N ARG A 214 8.22 15.87 10.82
CA ARG A 214 8.43 15.64 12.27
C ARG A 214 8.32 14.16 12.64
N LEU A 215 7.31 13.45 12.14
CA LEU A 215 7.16 12.01 12.39
C LEU A 215 8.38 11.22 11.90
N ALA A 216 8.92 11.57 10.73
CA ALA A 216 10.12 10.92 10.19
C ALA A 216 11.37 11.21 11.04
N GLU A 217 11.58 12.47 11.41
CA GLU A 217 12.72 12.90 12.24
C GLU A 217 12.69 12.25 13.64
N ASP A 218 11.52 12.19 14.27
CA ASP A 218 11.32 11.52 15.57
C ASP A 218 11.58 10.00 15.47
N ALA A 219 11.36 9.42 14.30
CA ALA A 219 11.69 8.02 14.02
C ALA A 219 13.17 7.79 13.64
N GLY A 220 14.01 8.82 13.57
CA GLY A 220 15.42 8.74 13.21
C GLY A 220 15.68 8.66 11.70
N LEU A 221 14.75 9.20 10.90
CA LEU A 221 14.87 9.36 9.45
C LEU A 221 14.96 10.83 9.07
N THR A 222 15.76 11.15 8.05
CA THR A 222 15.82 12.49 7.48
C THR A 222 15.14 12.51 6.11
N VAL A 223 14.38 13.58 5.83
CA VAL A 223 13.82 13.79 4.49
C VAL A 223 14.94 14.25 3.58
N GLU A 224 15.27 13.41 2.60
CA GLU A 224 16.32 13.68 1.61
C GLU A 224 15.76 14.38 0.38
N ARG A 225 14.61 13.92 -0.12
CA ARG A 225 13.95 14.48 -1.31
C ARG A 225 12.43 14.38 -1.17
N VAL A 226 11.74 15.37 -1.73
CA VAL A 226 10.29 15.35 -1.91
C VAL A 226 10.00 15.67 -3.37
N ASP A 227 9.43 14.72 -4.08
CA ASP A 227 8.90 14.91 -5.41
C ASP A 227 7.39 15.19 -5.33
N VAL A 228 6.88 16.08 -6.18
CA VAL A 228 5.47 16.51 -6.19
C VAL A 228 4.87 16.16 -7.56
N PRO A 229 4.40 14.91 -7.77
CA PRO A 229 3.81 14.50 -9.04
C PRO A 229 2.51 15.24 -9.36
N ALA A 230 1.72 15.58 -8.33
CA ALA A 230 0.49 16.37 -8.40
C ALA A 230 0.33 17.23 -7.14
N ASP A 231 -0.59 18.18 -7.15
CA ASP A 231 -0.80 19.13 -6.03
C ASP A 231 -1.15 18.44 -4.71
N ASP A 232 -1.84 17.30 -4.79
CA ASP A 232 -2.30 16.50 -3.67
C ASP A 232 -1.40 15.27 -3.39
N GLU A 233 -0.31 15.09 -4.16
CA GLU A 233 0.61 13.96 -4.03
C GLU A 233 2.02 14.41 -3.63
N ARG A 234 2.67 13.62 -2.80
CA ARG A 234 4.08 13.72 -2.42
C ARG A 234 4.72 12.36 -2.50
N VAL A 235 5.93 12.29 -3.03
CA VAL A 235 6.78 11.07 -2.95
C VAL A 235 8.01 11.45 -2.15
N VAL A 236 8.09 10.94 -0.93
CA VAL A 236 9.13 11.34 0.04
C VAL A 236 10.20 10.26 0.11
N LEU A 237 11.43 10.62 -0.22
CA LEU A 237 12.61 9.80 0.02
C LEU A 237 13.20 10.15 1.38
N LEU A 238 13.23 9.16 2.25
CA LEU A 238 13.78 9.23 3.60
C LEU A 238 15.13 8.51 3.66
N ARG A 239 16.04 9.01 4.50
CA ARG A 239 17.35 8.40 4.75
C ARG A 239 17.51 8.06 6.22
N ARG A 240 17.92 6.82 6.52
CA ARG A 240 18.41 6.47 7.85
C ARG A 240 19.83 7.00 8.03
N ALA A 241 20.12 7.66 9.16
CA ALA A 241 21.48 8.10 9.48
C ALA A 241 22.47 6.93 9.39
N GLY A 242 23.63 7.19 8.76
CA GLY A 242 24.79 6.31 8.81
C GLY A 242 25.42 6.41 10.20
N SER A 243 25.75 5.31 10.80
CA SER A 243 26.56 5.26 12.03
C SER A 243 28.02 5.13 11.69
#